data_95980ca2ac7f84615280d436c4329ec6
#
_entry.id   95980ca2ac7f84615280d436c4329ec6
#
_cell.length_a   1.000
_cell.length_b   1.000
_cell.length_c   1.000
_cell.angle_alpha   90.00
_cell.angle_beta   90.00
_cell.angle_gamma   90.00
#
_symmetry.space_group_name_H-M   'P 1'
#
loop_
_entity.id
_entity.type
_entity.pdbx_description
1 polymer ?
#
loop_
_entity_poly.entity_id
_entity_poly.type
_entity_poly.pdbx_seq_one_letter_code
_entity_poly.pdbx_strand_id
1 'polypeptide(L)'
;MRIAAIQHDIVWADREANFARLRPLVTEAARGGAGLVVLTEMFSTGFVTDRPDIGEPIDGPSSTFLSSLAEELGIWVAGSCPETAGDDPRPFNSLVVAGPDGTRHRYSKIHPFTYGGEDRHFRAGDSHVTVDIDGLRVSLFVCYDLRFADEFWALARGTDVYLVPANWPESRREHWMSLLRARAIENQAWVVGVNRVGDGGGLAYSGDSRIIDPLGNETVAPAGECIIHADVTAESVTKVRERFPFLQDRRS
;
A
#
# COMPACT_ATOMS: atom_id res chain seq x y z
N MET A 1 -5.92 16.48 -0.87
CA MET A 1 -5.86 15.49 -2.00
C MET A 1 -6.93 14.43 -1.81
N ARG A 2 -7.61 14.01 -2.89
CA ARG A 2 -8.47 12.83 -2.85
C ARG A 2 -7.63 11.57 -3.09
N ILE A 3 -7.69 10.62 -2.17
CA ILE A 3 -7.03 9.32 -2.30
C ILE A 3 -8.07 8.26 -2.62
N ALA A 4 -7.78 7.41 -3.60
CA ALA A 4 -8.59 6.24 -3.96
C ALA A 4 -7.85 4.95 -3.58
N ALA A 5 -8.54 4.01 -2.94
CA ALA A 5 -8.07 2.67 -2.67
C ALA A 5 -8.86 1.68 -3.52
N ILE A 6 -8.17 0.90 -4.35
CA ILE A 6 -8.79 -0.08 -5.24
C ILE A 6 -8.70 -1.47 -4.63
N GLN A 7 -9.81 -1.95 -4.09
CA GLN A 7 -9.98 -3.32 -3.65
C GLN A 7 -10.35 -4.18 -4.86
N HIS A 8 -9.46 -5.08 -5.27
CA HIS A 8 -9.69 -5.88 -6.47
C HIS A 8 -9.28 -7.34 -6.25
N ASP A 9 -9.80 -8.22 -7.07
CA ASP A 9 -9.32 -9.59 -7.20
C ASP A 9 -8.09 -9.64 -8.10
N ILE A 10 -7.18 -10.56 -7.84
CA ILE A 10 -5.93 -10.72 -8.57
C ILE A 10 -5.93 -12.07 -9.28
N VAL A 11 -5.75 -12.04 -10.59
CA VAL A 11 -5.50 -13.26 -11.37
C VAL A 11 -4.11 -13.78 -11.00
N TRP A 12 -4.06 -15.00 -10.45
CA TRP A 12 -2.85 -15.57 -9.89
C TRP A 12 -1.75 -15.76 -10.92
N ALA A 13 -0.60 -15.16 -10.70
CA ALA A 13 0.60 -15.20 -11.55
C ALA A 13 0.40 -14.76 -13.02
N ASP A 14 -0.61 -13.92 -13.31
CA ASP A 14 -0.90 -13.43 -14.66
C ASP A 14 -0.88 -11.89 -14.70
N ARG A 15 0.28 -11.32 -15.01
CA ARG A 15 0.48 -9.86 -15.06
C ARG A 15 -0.41 -9.18 -16.09
N GLU A 16 -0.49 -9.73 -17.28
CA GLU A 16 -1.23 -9.12 -18.39
C GLU A 16 -2.73 -9.06 -18.10
N ALA A 17 -3.29 -10.14 -17.55
CA ALA A 17 -4.67 -10.16 -17.11
C ALA A 17 -4.93 -9.13 -16.00
N ASN A 18 -4.01 -9.00 -15.04
CA ASN A 18 -4.13 -8.01 -13.96
C ASN A 18 -4.01 -6.57 -14.50
N PHE A 19 -3.09 -6.29 -15.40
CA PHE A 19 -2.97 -4.96 -16.04
C PHE A 19 -4.24 -4.59 -16.81
N ALA A 20 -4.78 -5.54 -17.58
CA ALA A 20 -6.03 -5.32 -18.34
C ALA A 20 -7.22 -5.01 -17.42
N ARG A 21 -7.32 -5.67 -16.27
CA ARG A 21 -8.38 -5.43 -15.26
C ARG A 21 -8.18 -4.12 -14.52
N LEU A 22 -6.95 -3.76 -14.17
CA LEU A 22 -6.68 -2.60 -13.33
C LEU A 22 -6.73 -1.28 -14.08
N ARG A 23 -6.32 -1.22 -15.36
CA ARG A 23 -6.34 0.01 -16.15
C ARG A 23 -7.70 0.74 -16.11
N PRO A 24 -8.85 0.10 -16.39
CA PRO A 24 -10.14 0.78 -16.31
C PRO A 24 -10.48 1.24 -14.88
N LEU A 25 -10.13 0.49 -13.83
CA LEU A 25 -10.40 0.87 -12.44
C LEU A 25 -9.58 2.10 -12.02
N VAL A 26 -8.29 2.15 -12.38
CA VAL A 26 -7.44 3.34 -12.12
C VAL A 26 -7.96 4.55 -12.89
N THR A 27 -8.37 4.35 -14.15
CA THR A 27 -8.97 5.42 -14.96
C THR A 27 -10.29 5.94 -14.35
N GLU A 28 -11.12 5.04 -13.81
CA GLU A 28 -12.36 5.42 -13.11
C GLU A 28 -12.05 6.21 -11.84
N ALA A 29 -11.10 5.77 -11.02
CA ALA A 29 -10.67 6.49 -9.83
C ALA A 29 -10.15 7.91 -10.15
N ALA A 30 -9.35 8.05 -11.20
CA ALA A 30 -8.85 9.34 -11.68
C ALA A 30 -9.99 10.26 -12.13
N ARG A 31 -10.96 9.74 -12.89
CA ARG A 31 -12.18 10.50 -13.28
C ARG A 31 -13.03 10.91 -12.07
N GLY A 32 -12.99 10.12 -10.99
CA GLY A 32 -13.58 10.44 -9.70
C GLY A 32 -12.84 11.52 -8.91
N GLY A 33 -11.77 12.10 -9.50
CA GLY A 33 -10.96 13.17 -8.91
C GLY A 33 -9.87 12.71 -7.97
N ALA A 34 -9.46 11.43 -8.01
CA ALA A 34 -8.34 10.96 -7.23
C ALA A 34 -7.02 11.59 -7.70
N GLY A 35 -6.25 12.16 -6.78
CA GLY A 35 -4.88 12.60 -7.01
C GLY A 35 -3.85 11.50 -6.72
N LEU A 36 -4.22 10.52 -5.86
CA LEU A 36 -3.44 9.32 -5.60
C LEU A 36 -4.34 8.09 -5.66
N VAL A 37 -3.94 7.07 -6.42
CA VAL A 37 -4.58 5.75 -6.47
C VAL A 37 -3.65 4.73 -5.85
N VAL A 38 -4.18 3.92 -4.92
CA VAL A 38 -3.42 2.86 -4.23
C VAL A 38 -4.01 1.50 -4.62
N LEU A 39 -3.16 0.65 -5.22
CA LEU A 39 -3.42 -0.74 -5.54
C LEU A 39 -2.98 -1.65 -4.38
N THR A 40 -3.22 -2.95 -4.52
CA THR A 40 -2.88 -3.95 -3.50
C THR A 40 -1.38 -4.33 -3.49
N GLU A 41 -0.97 -5.14 -2.52
CA GLU A 41 0.32 -5.83 -2.53
C GLU A 41 0.37 -6.81 -3.71
N MET A 42 1.54 -6.90 -4.38
CA MET A 42 1.75 -7.79 -5.54
C MET A 42 0.59 -7.71 -6.55
N PHE A 43 0.15 -6.49 -6.85
CA PHE A 43 -1.05 -6.21 -7.65
C PHE A 43 -1.04 -6.89 -9.02
N SER A 44 0.15 -7.17 -9.55
CA SER A 44 0.36 -7.73 -10.89
C SER A 44 0.39 -9.26 -10.90
N THR A 45 0.69 -9.91 -9.76
CA THR A 45 0.96 -11.36 -9.71
C THR A 45 0.20 -12.10 -8.63
N GLY A 46 -0.30 -11.40 -7.62
CA GLY A 46 -0.68 -12.00 -6.36
C GLY A 46 0.55 -12.39 -5.54
N PHE A 47 0.33 -12.84 -4.31
CA PHE A 47 1.39 -13.20 -3.36
C PHE A 47 2.00 -14.57 -3.71
N VAL A 48 2.60 -14.65 -4.91
CA VAL A 48 3.33 -15.83 -5.40
C VAL A 48 4.76 -15.77 -4.89
N THR A 49 5.09 -16.61 -3.91
CA THR A 49 6.41 -16.56 -3.24
C THR A 49 7.31 -17.74 -3.60
N ASP A 50 6.79 -18.77 -4.26
CA ASP A 50 7.49 -20.03 -4.53
C ASP A 50 7.98 -20.19 -5.98
N ARG A 51 7.84 -19.14 -6.79
CA ARG A 51 8.27 -19.12 -8.20
C ARG A 51 9.45 -18.18 -8.40
N PRO A 52 10.62 -18.70 -8.79
CA PRO A 52 11.83 -17.88 -8.98
C PRO A 52 11.74 -16.91 -10.18
N ASP A 53 10.84 -17.20 -11.14
CA ASP A 53 10.60 -16.39 -12.34
C ASP A 53 9.61 -15.24 -12.12
N ILE A 54 9.10 -15.08 -10.89
CA ILE A 54 8.13 -14.02 -10.59
C ILE A 54 8.78 -12.63 -10.52
N GLY A 55 10.06 -12.57 -10.16
CA GLY A 55 10.82 -11.33 -10.07
C GLY A 55 10.95 -10.63 -11.43
N GLU A 56 10.93 -9.32 -11.40
CA GLU A 56 11.14 -8.46 -12.55
C GLU A 56 12.22 -7.42 -12.25
N PRO A 57 12.95 -6.91 -13.25
CA PRO A 57 13.96 -5.89 -12.99
C PRO A 57 13.31 -4.61 -12.45
N ILE A 58 14.12 -3.78 -11.79
CA ILE A 58 13.72 -2.39 -11.51
C ILE A 58 13.32 -1.75 -12.85
N ASP A 59 12.19 -1.04 -12.84
CA ASP A 59 11.54 -0.50 -14.05
C ASP A 59 11.04 -1.59 -15.04
N GLY A 60 10.75 -2.77 -14.50
CA GLY A 60 10.11 -3.87 -15.23
C GLY A 60 8.64 -3.61 -15.53
N PRO A 61 7.90 -4.63 -16.02
CA PRO A 61 6.52 -4.48 -16.48
C PRO A 61 5.57 -3.84 -15.47
N SER A 62 5.65 -4.23 -14.18
CA SER A 62 4.73 -3.72 -13.16
C SER A 62 4.98 -2.26 -12.81
N SER A 63 6.22 -1.85 -12.57
CA SER A 63 6.54 -0.44 -12.30
C SER A 63 6.33 0.44 -13.53
N THR A 64 6.56 -0.08 -14.74
CA THR A 64 6.23 0.61 -15.98
C THR A 64 4.73 0.80 -16.16
N PHE A 65 3.91 -0.19 -15.80
CA PHE A 65 2.45 -0.07 -15.81
C PHE A 65 1.97 1.06 -14.88
N LEU A 66 2.48 1.13 -13.65
CA LEU A 66 2.14 2.21 -12.72
C LEU A 66 2.53 3.58 -13.26
N SER A 67 3.76 3.72 -13.78
CA SER A 67 4.27 4.98 -14.33
C SER A 67 3.49 5.45 -15.55
N SER A 68 3.18 4.53 -16.47
CA SER A 68 2.40 4.87 -17.65
C SER A 68 1.01 5.39 -17.30
N LEU A 69 0.35 4.80 -16.28
CA LEU A 69 -0.94 5.29 -15.80
C LEU A 69 -0.81 6.63 -15.09
N ALA A 70 0.24 6.81 -14.28
CA ALA A 70 0.48 8.07 -13.58
C ALA A 70 0.66 9.24 -14.57
N GLU A 71 1.50 9.06 -15.57
CA GLU A 71 1.75 10.05 -16.64
C GLU A 71 0.51 10.30 -17.51
N GLU A 72 -0.17 9.22 -17.96
CA GLU A 72 -1.35 9.30 -18.82
C GLU A 72 -2.52 10.06 -18.15
N LEU A 73 -2.73 9.80 -16.84
CA LEU A 73 -3.88 10.31 -16.10
C LEU A 73 -3.56 11.57 -15.28
N GLY A 74 -2.30 11.97 -15.18
CA GLY A 74 -1.87 13.13 -14.41
C GLY A 74 -2.05 12.96 -12.88
N ILE A 75 -1.88 11.74 -12.35
CA ILE A 75 -2.10 11.40 -10.95
C ILE A 75 -0.94 10.57 -10.39
N TRP A 76 -0.87 10.42 -9.07
CA TRP A 76 0.01 9.44 -8.43
C TRP A 76 -0.62 8.04 -8.43
N VAL A 77 0.17 7.00 -8.68
CA VAL A 77 -0.28 5.60 -8.63
C VAL A 77 0.70 4.77 -7.82
N ALA A 78 0.18 4.02 -6.83
CA ALA A 78 0.99 3.20 -5.93
C ALA A 78 0.52 1.73 -5.93
N GLY A 79 1.47 0.80 -5.84
CA GLY A 79 1.19 -0.63 -5.70
C GLY A 79 2.49 -1.42 -5.51
N SER A 80 2.45 -2.59 -4.87
CA SER A 80 3.68 -3.35 -4.73
C SER A 80 3.83 -4.45 -5.78
N CYS A 81 5.09 -4.72 -6.15
CA CYS A 81 5.47 -5.72 -7.13
C CYS A 81 6.83 -6.35 -6.80
N PRO A 82 7.17 -7.51 -7.38
CA PRO A 82 8.42 -8.22 -7.11
C PRO A 82 9.58 -7.66 -7.94
N GLU A 83 10.37 -6.73 -7.41
CA GLU A 83 11.52 -6.14 -8.11
C GLU A 83 12.86 -6.76 -7.70
N THR A 84 13.67 -7.17 -8.68
CA THR A 84 15.05 -7.64 -8.47
C THR A 84 16.04 -6.48 -8.61
N ALA A 85 17.04 -6.44 -7.73
CA ALA A 85 18.10 -5.43 -7.77
C ALA A 85 19.45 -6.03 -7.39
N GLY A 86 20.50 -5.66 -8.12
CA GLY A 86 21.87 -6.16 -7.92
C GLY A 86 22.03 -7.62 -8.33
N ASP A 87 23.01 -8.31 -7.73
CA ASP A 87 23.41 -9.67 -8.14
C ASP A 87 22.60 -10.79 -7.45
N ASP A 88 21.82 -10.49 -6.42
CA ASP A 88 20.95 -11.48 -5.76
C ASP A 88 19.67 -11.66 -6.60
N PRO A 89 19.39 -12.88 -7.08
CA PRO A 89 18.22 -13.13 -7.94
C PRO A 89 16.88 -13.03 -7.19
N ARG A 90 16.91 -13.04 -5.85
CA ARG A 90 15.67 -12.90 -5.07
C ARG A 90 15.14 -11.47 -5.15
N PRO A 91 13.87 -11.28 -5.51
CA PRO A 91 13.26 -9.96 -5.56
C PRO A 91 13.02 -9.38 -4.15
N PHE A 92 12.80 -8.09 -4.11
CA PHE A 92 12.11 -7.41 -3.01
C PHE A 92 10.59 -7.37 -3.30
N ASN A 93 9.79 -7.33 -2.27
CA ASN A 93 8.40 -6.87 -2.33
C ASN A 93 8.44 -5.35 -2.28
N SER A 94 8.49 -4.71 -3.44
CA SER A 94 8.70 -3.27 -3.58
C SER A 94 7.39 -2.53 -3.76
N LEU A 95 7.03 -1.65 -2.82
CA LEU A 95 5.97 -0.67 -3.02
C LEU A 95 6.53 0.48 -3.87
N VAL A 96 6.04 0.55 -5.09
CA VAL A 96 6.38 1.61 -6.05
C VAL A 96 5.31 2.68 -6.01
N VAL A 97 5.72 3.94 -5.91
CA VAL A 97 4.86 5.13 -6.03
C VAL A 97 5.32 5.93 -7.24
N ALA A 98 4.51 5.93 -8.27
CA ALA A 98 4.80 6.61 -9.54
C ALA A 98 4.05 7.95 -9.61
N GLY A 99 4.77 9.01 -9.93
CA GLY A 99 4.24 10.36 -10.09
C GLY A 99 3.94 10.71 -11.55
N PRO A 100 3.07 11.71 -11.78
CA PRO A 100 2.69 12.16 -13.12
C PRO A 100 3.83 12.82 -13.90
N ASP A 101 4.89 13.21 -13.22
CA ASP A 101 6.10 13.83 -13.77
C ASP A 101 7.21 12.81 -14.10
N GLY A 102 6.93 11.51 -14.01
CA GLY A 102 7.91 10.43 -14.20
C GLY A 102 8.70 10.08 -12.94
N THR A 103 8.48 10.78 -11.82
CA THR A 103 9.09 10.45 -10.52
C THR A 103 8.66 9.06 -10.06
N ARG A 104 9.60 8.30 -9.47
CA ARG A 104 9.34 6.99 -8.88
C ARG A 104 10.00 6.88 -7.53
N HIS A 105 9.21 6.60 -6.51
CA HIS A 105 9.70 6.25 -5.18
C HIS A 105 9.53 4.77 -4.95
N ARG A 106 10.42 4.17 -4.16
CA ARG A 106 10.40 2.72 -3.86
C ARG A 106 10.65 2.49 -2.38
N TYR A 107 9.85 1.61 -1.83
CA TYR A 107 10.03 1.05 -0.50
C TYR A 107 10.09 -0.46 -0.60
N SER A 108 11.16 -1.06 -0.15
CA SER A 108 11.28 -2.53 -0.03
C SER A 108 10.75 -2.97 1.33
N LYS A 109 9.78 -3.89 1.33
CA LYS A 109 9.18 -4.45 2.55
C LYS A 109 10.25 -4.88 3.55
N ILE A 110 10.22 -4.32 4.76
CA ILE A 110 11.21 -4.59 5.80
C ILE A 110 10.98 -5.96 6.42
N HIS A 111 9.72 -6.37 6.61
CA HIS A 111 9.35 -7.61 7.25
C HIS A 111 8.71 -8.60 6.26
N PRO A 112 9.50 -9.44 5.57
CA PRO A 112 8.96 -10.56 4.81
C PRO A 112 8.12 -11.48 5.71
N PHE A 113 7.01 -12.00 5.17
CA PHE A 113 6.09 -12.86 5.91
C PHE A 113 6.67 -14.27 6.07
N THR A 114 7.46 -14.49 7.13
CA THR A 114 8.20 -15.75 7.40
C THR A 114 7.28 -16.95 7.57
N TYR A 115 6.11 -16.78 8.20
CA TYR A 115 5.13 -17.87 8.35
C TYR A 115 4.63 -18.38 6.97
N GLY A 116 4.57 -17.50 5.96
CA GLY A 116 4.25 -17.86 4.57
C GLY A 116 5.47 -18.21 3.73
N GLY A 117 6.68 -18.22 4.29
CA GLY A 117 7.91 -18.57 3.59
C GLY A 117 8.43 -17.47 2.65
N GLU A 118 7.92 -16.23 2.73
CA GLU A 118 8.36 -15.12 1.88
C GLU A 118 9.86 -14.86 2.02
N ASP A 119 10.42 -14.95 3.23
CA ASP A 119 11.82 -14.74 3.55
C ASP A 119 12.80 -15.70 2.83
N ARG A 120 12.32 -16.85 2.38
CA ARG A 120 13.12 -17.82 1.62
C ARG A 120 13.33 -17.41 0.17
N HIS A 121 12.38 -16.63 -0.38
CA HIS A 121 12.33 -16.30 -1.80
C HIS A 121 12.44 -14.81 -2.06
N PHE A 122 12.20 -13.96 -1.07
CA PHE A 122 12.27 -12.52 -1.14
C PHE A 122 13.30 -11.97 -0.16
N ARG A 123 13.90 -10.85 -0.53
CA ARG A 123 14.82 -10.10 0.31
C ARG A 123 14.04 -9.15 1.22
N ALA A 124 14.53 -8.95 2.44
CA ALA A 124 14.06 -7.88 3.32
C ALA A 124 14.66 -6.54 2.90
N GLY A 125 13.86 -5.49 2.97
CA GLY A 125 14.34 -4.11 2.97
C GLY A 125 14.99 -3.75 4.30
N ASP A 126 15.66 -2.61 4.36
CA ASP A 126 16.42 -2.13 5.52
C ASP A 126 16.15 -0.66 5.87
N SER A 127 15.28 -0.01 5.13
CA SER A 127 15.11 1.44 5.22
C SER A 127 13.65 1.86 5.15
N HIS A 128 13.26 2.79 6.02
CA HIS A 128 11.98 3.49 5.90
C HIS A 128 12.00 4.48 4.74
N VAL A 129 10.84 4.66 4.12
CA VAL A 129 10.65 5.64 3.05
C VAL A 129 9.43 6.49 3.35
N THR A 130 9.65 7.80 3.43
CA THR A 130 8.60 8.82 3.48
C THR A 130 8.80 9.77 2.31
N VAL A 131 7.76 9.99 1.54
CA VAL A 131 7.79 10.81 0.32
C VAL A 131 6.81 11.98 0.45
N ASP A 132 7.10 13.09 -0.19
CA ASP A 132 6.14 14.18 -0.35
C ASP A 132 5.30 13.92 -1.61
N ILE A 133 3.99 13.88 -1.42
CA ILE A 133 3.01 13.78 -2.49
C ILE A 133 2.08 14.98 -2.39
N ASP A 134 2.30 15.99 -3.21
CA ASP A 134 1.51 17.23 -3.25
C ASP A 134 1.29 17.86 -1.86
N GLY A 135 2.36 17.91 -1.04
CA GLY A 135 2.36 18.49 0.30
C GLY A 135 1.85 17.56 1.40
N LEU A 136 1.61 16.28 1.12
CA LEU A 136 1.37 15.22 2.10
C LEU A 136 2.63 14.39 2.31
N ARG A 137 3.07 14.21 3.55
CA ARG A 137 4.16 13.30 3.91
C ARG A 137 3.61 11.89 4.03
N VAL A 138 3.92 11.06 3.05
CA VAL A 138 3.39 9.72 2.88
C VAL A 138 4.45 8.68 3.21
N SER A 139 4.25 7.90 4.28
CA SER A 139 5.14 6.81 4.68
C SER A 139 4.64 5.48 4.13
N LEU A 140 5.57 4.68 3.62
CA LEU A 140 5.29 3.47 2.84
C LEU A 140 5.55 2.22 3.69
N PHE A 141 4.56 1.32 3.72
CA PHE A 141 4.62 0.01 4.34
C PHE A 141 3.89 -1.02 3.48
N VAL A 142 4.18 -2.31 3.66
CA VAL A 142 3.53 -3.39 2.92
C VAL A 142 3.05 -4.48 3.87
N CYS A 143 1.74 -4.75 3.87
CA CYS A 143 1.10 -5.94 4.43
C CYS A 143 1.58 -6.32 5.83
N TYR A 144 2.52 -7.27 5.93
CA TYR A 144 3.01 -7.82 7.20
C TYR A 144 3.71 -6.78 8.09
N ASP A 145 4.28 -5.71 7.50
CA ASP A 145 4.83 -4.58 8.26
C ASP A 145 3.81 -3.98 9.24
N LEU A 146 2.50 -4.07 8.92
CA LEU A 146 1.42 -3.60 9.77
C LEU A 146 1.46 -4.18 11.20
N ARG A 147 2.09 -5.35 11.42
CA ARG A 147 2.20 -5.96 12.74
C ARG A 147 3.21 -5.29 13.66
N PHE A 148 4.15 -4.55 13.10
CA PHE A 148 5.28 -3.98 13.81
C PHE A 148 5.01 -2.52 14.14
N ALA A 149 4.44 -2.27 15.32
CA ALA A 149 4.00 -0.95 15.76
C ALA A 149 5.13 0.06 15.87
N ASP A 150 6.30 -0.40 16.26
CA ASP A 150 7.52 0.37 16.43
C ASP A 150 7.99 1.03 15.12
N GLU A 151 7.83 0.36 13.99
CA GLU A 151 8.15 0.91 12.67
C GLU A 151 7.27 2.14 12.32
N PHE A 152 5.96 2.03 12.55
CA PHE A 152 5.02 3.15 12.36
C PHE A 152 5.29 4.26 13.36
N TRP A 153 5.55 3.86 14.60
CA TRP A 153 5.84 4.77 15.69
C TRP A 153 7.11 5.58 15.46
N ALA A 154 8.14 5.00 14.87
CA ALA A 154 9.38 5.69 14.53
C ALA A 154 9.15 6.88 13.59
N LEU A 155 8.19 6.77 12.66
CA LEU A 155 7.90 7.77 11.64
C LEU A 155 6.77 8.74 12.02
N ALA A 156 6.05 8.53 13.12
CA ALA A 156 4.78 9.19 13.42
C ALA A 156 4.83 10.73 13.33
N ARG A 157 5.90 11.37 13.83
CA ARG A 157 6.04 12.84 13.80
C ARG A 157 6.21 13.39 12.39
N GLY A 158 6.76 12.60 11.49
CA GLY A 158 7.06 12.95 10.10
C GLY A 158 6.05 12.49 9.08
N THR A 159 4.93 11.87 9.49
CA THR A 159 3.97 11.22 8.60
C THR A 159 2.59 11.84 8.71
N ASP A 160 1.98 12.13 7.57
CA ASP A 160 0.57 12.53 7.48
C ASP A 160 -0.31 11.36 7.03
N VAL A 161 0.23 10.46 6.19
CA VAL A 161 -0.46 9.29 5.63
C VAL A 161 0.45 8.07 5.65
N TYR A 162 -0.06 6.94 6.09
CA TYR A 162 0.57 5.63 5.90
C TYR A 162 -0.13 4.87 4.77
N LEU A 163 0.60 4.38 3.77
CA LEU A 163 0.09 3.44 2.77
C LEU A 163 0.44 2.01 3.19
N VAL A 164 -0.56 1.12 3.15
CA VAL A 164 -0.41 -0.28 3.52
C VAL A 164 -1.18 -1.17 2.51
N PRO A 165 -0.64 -1.39 1.30
CA PRO A 165 -1.17 -2.42 0.40
C PRO A 165 -0.92 -3.82 0.96
N ALA A 166 -1.86 -4.76 0.71
CA ALA A 166 -1.80 -6.09 1.30
C ALA A 166 -2.42 -7.19 0.42
N ASN A 167 -1.96 -8.44 0.67
CA ASN A 167 -2.66 -9.69 0.44
C ASN A 167 -2.91 -10.34 1.82
N TRP A 168 -3.88 -9.83 2.56
CA TRP A 168 -4.16 -10.25 3.94
C TRP A 168 -5.32 -11.22 3.96
N PRO A 169 -5.10 -12.50 4.32
CA PRO A 169 -6.13 -13.52 4.25
C PRO A 169 -7.31 -13.31 5.20
N GLU A 170 -8.49 -13.75 4.78
CA GLU A 170 -9.74 -13.67 5.53
C GLU A 170 -9.64 -14.28 6.93
N SER A 171 -8.90 -15.37 7.10
CA SER A 171 -8.69 -16.03 8.39
C SER A 171 -8.09 -15.13 9.47
N ARG A 172 -7.52 -13.99 9.08
CA ARG A 172 -6.92 -13.00 9.98
C ARG A 172 -7.50 -11.60 9.77
N ARG A 173 -8.72 -11.47 9.20
CA ARG A 173 -9.37 -10.19 8.89
C ARG A 173 -9.48 -9.26 10.11
N GLU A 174 -9.78 -9.80 11.29
CA GLU A 174 -9.87 -9.00 12.53
C GLU A 174 -8.54 -8.33 12.88
N HIS A 175 -7.41 -9.01 12.65
CA HIS A 175 -6.10 -8.39 12.86
C HIS A 175 -5.87 -7.24 11.87
N TRP A 176 -6.24 -7.42 10.60
CA TRP A 176 -6.14 -6.39 9.56
C TRP A 176 -6.88 -5.12 9.97
N MET A 177 -8.16 -5.25 10.28
CA MET A 177 -9.02 -4.14 10.64
C MET A 177 -8.55 -3.42 11.90
N SER A 178 -8.27 -4.19 12.96
CA SER A 178 -7.87 -3.64 14.27
C SER A 178 -6.51 -2.94 14.20
N LEU A 179 -5.53 -3.53 13.50
CA LEU A 179 -4.19 -2.96 13.41
C LEU A 179 -4.17 -1.68 12.57
N LEU A 180 -4.86 -1.62 11.43
CA LEU A 180 -4.96 -0.39 10.64
C LEU A 180 -5.54 0.76 11.47
N ARG A 181 -6.62 0.49 12.20
CA ARG A 181 -7.24 1.49 13.07
C ARG A 181 -6.33 1.93 14.21
N ALA A 182 -5.63 0.98 14.83
CA ALA A 182 -4.64 1.29 15.86
C ALA A 182 -3.54 2.21 15.33
N ARG A 183 -2.96 1.90 14.13
CA ARG A 183 -1.92 2.73 13.50
C ARG A 183 -2.40 4.16 13.22
N ALA A 184 -3.65 4.35 12.82
CA ALA A 184 -4.20 5.68 12.60
C ALA A 184 -4.31 6.48 13.90
N ILE A 185 -4.88 5.87 14.95
CA ILE A 185 -5.14 6.53 16.22
C ILE A 185 -3.84 6.84 16.98
N GLU A 186 -2.96 5.83 17.16
CA GLU A 186 -1.74 5.98 17.96
C GLU A 186 -0.70 6.92 17.33
N ASN A 187 -0.69 7.03 15.99
CA ASN A 187 0.24 7.90 15.27
C ASN A 187 -0.40 9.22 14.84
N GLN A 188 -1.69 9.41 15.10
CA GLN A 188 -2.46 10.59 14.70
C GLN A 188 -2.23 10.96 13.24
N ALA A 189 -2.38 9.97 12.36
CA ALA A 189 -2.16 10.09 10.92
C ALA A 189 -3.22 9.31 10.16
N TRP A 190 -3.42 9.64 8.88
CA TRP A 190 -4.25 8.84 8.00
C TRP A 190 -3.62 7.48 7.73
N VAL A 191 -4.45 6.45 7.57
CA VAL A 191 -4.01 5.12 7.14
C VAL A 191 -4.85 4.68 5.95
N VAL A 192 -4.18 4.33 4.85
CA VAL A 192 -4.79 3.79 3.63
C VAL A 192 -4.42 2.32 3.55
N GLY A 193 -5.29 1.44 4.04
CA GLY A 193 -5.13 0.00 3.98
C GLY A 193 -5.87 -0.56 2.77
N VAL A 194 -5.16 -1.17 1.83
CA VAL A 194 -5.73 -1.69 0.58
C VAL A 194 -5.45 -3.18 0.48
N ASN A 195 -6.49 -3.99 0.57
CA ASN A 195 -6.39 -5.45 0.52
C ASN A 195 -7.14 -5.99 -0.69
N ARG A 196 -6.69 -7.15 -1.20
CA ARG A 196 -7.39 -7.86 -2.27
C ARG A 196 -8.65 -8.58 -1.78
N VAL A 197 -9.51 -8.95 -2.72
CA VAL A 197 -10.63 -9.91 -2.55
C VAL A 197 -10.38 -11.18 -3.37
N GLY A 198 -11.30 -12.14 -3.29
CA GLY A 198 -11.28 -13.39 -4.06
C GLY A 198 -10.37 -14.45 -3.46
N ASP A 199 -9.93 -15.38 -4.29
CA ASP A 199 -9.10 -16.52 -3.88
C ASP A 199 -7.72 -16.46 -4.55
N GLY A 200 -6.69 -16.96 -3.87
CA GLY A 200 -5.35 -17.04 -4.44
C GLY A 200 -4.38 -17.80 -3.53
N GLY A 201 -3.51 -18.63 -4.12
CA GLY A 201 -2.56 -19.44 -3.34
C GLY A 201 -3.23 -20.38 -2.32
N GLY A 202 -4.48 -20.79 -2.56
CA GLY A 202 -5.24 -21.65 -1.64
C GLY A 202 -5.85 -20.91 -0.44
N LEU A 203 -5.87 -19.57 -0.44
CA LEU A 203 -6.43 -18.74 0.62
C LEU A 203 -7.55 -17.87 0.08
N ALA A 204 -8.57 -17.62 0.92
CA ALA A 204 -9.62 -16.64 0.67
C ALA A 204 -9.23 -15.28 1.22
N TYR A 205 -9.68 -14.21 0.54
CA TYR A 205 -9.43 -12.81 0.89
C TYR A 205 -10.74 -12.04 0.89
N SER A 206 -11.06 -11.43 2.02
CA SER A 206 -12.31 -10.68 2.23
C SER A 206 -12.21 -9.20 1.85
N GLY A 207 -11.04 -8.71 1.48
CA GLY A 207 -10.81 -7.29 1.28
C GLY A 207 -10.72 -6.54 2.60
N ASP A 208 -11.84 -5.93 3.03
CA ASP A 208 -11.88 -5.05 4.19
C ASP A 208 -10.91 -3.86 4.09
N SER A 209 -10.70 -3.37 2.85
CA SER A 209 -9.91 -2.16 2.60
C SER A 209 -10.58 -0.96 3.25
N ARG A 210 -9.77 -0.04 3.76
CA ARG A 210 -10.27 1.14 4.45
C ARG A 210 -9.32 2.32 4.42
N ILE A 211 -9.90 3.50 4.46
CA ILE A 211 -9.17 4.75 4.66
C ILE A 211 -9.61 5.29 6.02
N ILE A 212 -8.67 5.48 6.93
CA ILE A 212 -8.92 5.79 8.34
C ILE A 212 -8.30 7.14 8.66
N ASP A 213 -9.09 8.04 9.25
CA ASP A 213 -8.61 9.35 9.67
C ASP A 213 -7.81 9.30 10.98
N PRO A 214 -7.12 10.39 11.38
CA PRO A 214 -6.34 10.44 12.62
C PRO A 214 -7.14 10.24 13.92
N LEU A 215 -8.47 10.29 13.88
CA LEU A 215 -9.36 10.03 15.01
C LEU A 215 -9.93 8.61 15.01
N GLY A 216 -9.63 7.81 13.96
CA GLY A 216 -10.11 6.45 13.81
C GLY A 216 -11.48 6.33 13.13
N ASN A 217 -11.98 7.39 12.49
CA ASN A 217 -13.15 7.27 11.62
C ASN A 217 -12.78 6.61 10.31
N GLU A 218 -13.62 5.72 9.81
CA GLU A 218 -13.28 4.84 8.69
C GLU A 218 -14.21 5.02 7.49
N THR A 219 -13.63 5.12 6.30
CA THR A 219 -14.30 4.82 5.03
C THR A 219 -13.98 3.38 4.69
N VAL A 220 -14.98 2.49 4.75
CA VAL A 220 -14.82 1.04 4.63
C VAL A 220 -15.29 0.58 3.25
N ALA A 221 -14.50 -0.27 2.61
CA ALA A 221 -14.87 -0.93 1.37
C ALA A 221 -16.02 -1.93 1.59
N PRO A 222 -17.06 -1.94 0.75
CA PRO A 222 -18.03 -3.02 0.72
C PRO A 222 -17.37 -4.35 0.31
N ALA A 223 -18.09 -5.46 0.48
CA ALA A 223 -17.62 -6.76 0.01
C ALA A 223 -17.49 -6.79 -1.52
N GLY A 224 -16.50 -7.52 -2.02
CA GLY A 224 -16.21 -7.63 -3.46
C GLY A 224 -15.30 -6.52 -3.99
N GLU A 225 -15.17 -6.45 -5.30
CA GLU A 225 -14.35 -5.43 -5.97
C GLU A 225 -15.01 -4.05 -5.87
N CYS A 226 -14.23 -3.06 -5.50
CA CYS A 226 -14.73 -1.68 -5.37
C CYS A 226 -13.60 -0.66 -5.32
N ILE A 227 -13.98 0.60 -5.49
CA ILE A 227 -13.12 1.77 -5.28
C ILE A 227 -13.72 2.58 -4.14
N ILE A 228 -12.92 2.85 -3.10
CA ILE A 228 -13.30 3.78 -2.03
C ILE A 228 -12.43 5.03 -2.10
N HIS A 229 -12.98 6.17 -1.66
CA HIS A 229 -12.31 7.46 -1.71
C HIS A 229 -12.40 8.18 -0.37
N ALA A 230 -11.35 8.95 -0.04
CA ALA A 230 -11.39 9.94 1.03
C ALA A 230 -10.64 11.20 0.65
N ASP A 231 -11.08 12.35 1.15
CA ASP A 231 -10.37 13.61 1.02
C ASP A 231 -9.41 13.76 2.20
N VAL A 232 -8.13 13.66 1.92
CA VAL A 232 -7.03 13.63 2.91
C VAL A 232 -6.28 14.95 2.86
N THR A 233 -6.00 15.53 4.04
CA THR A 233 -5.27 16.80 4.14
C THR A 233 -4.27 16.78 5.30
N ALA A 234 -3.11 17.40 5.12
CA ALA A 234 -2.13 17.62 6.20
C ALA A 234 -2.73 18.49 7.33
N GLU A 235 -3.62 19.41 6.98
CA GLU A 235 -4.31 20.27 7.95
C GLU A 235 -5.14 19.45 8.95
N SER A 236 -5.84 18.38 8.50
CA SER A 236 -6.62 17.51 9.39
C SER A 236 -5.73 16.81 10.42
N VAL A 237 -4.53 16.38 10.01
CA VAL A 237 -3.52 15.78 10.89
C VAL A 237 -3.02 16.81 11.92
N THR A 238 -2.67 18.00 11.44
CA THR A 238 -2.18 19.11 12.29
C THR A 238 -3.23 19.47 13.36
N LYS A 239 -4.49 19.65 12.97
CA LYS A 239 -5.60 19.95 13.90
C LYS A 239 -5.77 18.91 15.00
N VAL A 240 -5.66 17.63 14.65
CA VAL A 240 -5.78 16.54 15.65
C VAL A 240 -4.58 16.57 16.61
N ARG A 241 -3.35 16.74 16.09
CA ARG A 241 -2.14 16.80 16.91
C ARG A 241 -2.06 18.04 17.80
N GLU A 242 -2.59 19.18 17.37
CA GLU A 242 -2.72 20.40 18.20
C GLU A 242 -3.76 20.21 19.31
N ARG A 243 -4.90 19.58 18.98
CA ARG A 243 -5.96 19.32 19.96
C ARG A 243 -5.59 18.27 20.99
N PHE A 244 -4.85 17.26 20.58
CA PHE A 244 -4.43 16.12 21.41
C PHE A 244 -2.92 15.88 21.25
N PRO A 245 -2.04 16.65 21.93
CA PRO A 245 -0.61 16.66 21.63
C PRO A 245 0.17 15.47 22.23
N PHE A 246 -0.43 14.30 22.40
CA PHE A 246 0.20 13.17 23.10
C PHE A 246 1.43 12.56 22.35
N LEU A 247 1.60 12.83 21.06
CA LEU A 247 2.87 12.50 20.39
C LEU A 247 4.07 13.29 20.96
N GLN A 248 3.83 14.40 21.67
CA GLN A 248 4.89 15.16 22.34
C GLN A 248 5.34 14.46 23.63
N ASP A 249 4.48 13.65 24.25
CA ASP A 249 4.75 12.92 25.50
C ASP A 249 5.62 11.67 25.27
N ARG A 250 5.94 11.37 24.01
CA ARG A 250 6.80 10.23 23.67
C ARG A 250 8.18 10.36 24.30
N ARG A 251 8.56 9.33 25.05
CA ARG A 251 9.92 9.19 25.59
C ARG A 251 10.74 8.39 24.57
N SER A 252 11.95 8.87 24.26
CA SER A 252 12.96 8.20 23.45
C SER A 252 13.50 6.97 24.15
#